data_40a7973510408344823043917ddab812
#
_entry.id   40a7973510408344823043917ddab812
#
_cell.length_a   1.000
_cell.length_b   1.000
_cell.length_c   1.000
_cell.angle_alpha   90.00
_cell.angle_beta   90.00
_cell.angle_gamma   90.00
#
_symmetry.space_group_name_H-M   'P 1'
#
loop_
_entity.id
_entity.type
_entity.pdbx_description
1 polymer ?
#
loop_
_entity_poly.entity_id
_entity_poly.type
_entity_poly.pdbx_seq_one_letter_code
_entity_poly.pdbx_strand_id
1 'polypeptide(L)'
;MKSPVLSVVALAAVALVACGPSEAEIKAQKEKATADSLAALAAMEKAYTVDVAGSKVGWTGTMLGVKSHNGTVNLTEGSFGVKGGALTGGKFVIDMKSVAALDTNYAKDDAKQGTRAMLLGHLASPDFFAVDSFPTATFEIAAVEGNTATGKLTVRGKSNDEKVTDIVITETNGVAKASGKLS
;
A
#
# COMPACT_ATOMS: atom_id res chain seq x y z
N MET A 1 -21.50 -96.94 5.52
CA MET A 1 -22.59 -96.28 4.81
C MET A 1 -22.50 -94.83 5.14
N LYS A 2 -22.01 -94.03 4.22
CA LYS A 2 -21.71 -92.62 4.46
C LYS A 2 -22.72 -91.79 3.67
N SER A 3 -23.50 -90.93 4.32
CA SER A 3 -24.41 -89.97 3.70
C SER A 3 -23.67 -88.71 3.35
N PRO A 4 -23.91 -88.15 2.22
CA PRO A 4 -23.32 -86.86 1.90
C PRO A 4 -24.21 -85.71 2.40
N VAL A 5 -23.57 -84.75 3.10
CA VAL A 5 -24.18 -83.51 3.53
C VAL A 5 -24.07 -82.50 2.36
N LEU A 6 -25.22 -82.04 1.91
CA LEU A 6 -25.31 -81.04 0.80
C LEU A 6 -25.22 -79.65 1.45
N SER A 7 -24.08 -78.99 1.26
CA SER A 7 -23.91 -77.58 1.70
C SER A 7 -24.46 -76.65 0.63
N VAL A 8 -25.54 -75.95 0.98
CA VAL A 8 -26.08 -74.85 0.17
C VAL A 8 -25.28 -73.60 0.49
N VAL A 9 -24.48 -73.17 -0.46
CA VAL A 9 -23.79 -71.87 -0.39
C VAL A 9 -24.77 -70.81 -0.89
N ALA A 10 -25.29 -69.99 0.03
CA ALA A 10 -26.07 -68.82 -0.32
C ALA A 10 -25.12 -67.66 -0.78
N LEU A 11 -25.13 -67.36 -2.04
CA LEU A 11 -24.39 -66.22 -2.62
C LEU A 11 -25.19 -64.96 -2.32
N ALA A 12 -24.78 -64.20 -1.31
CA ALA A 12 -25.31 -62.85 -1.03
C ALA A 12 -24.67 -61.89 -2.04
N ALA A 13 -25.44 -61.45 -3.05
CA ALA A 13 -25.06 -60.39 -3.96
C ALA A 13 -25.15 -59.05 -3.20
N VAL A 14 -24.00 -58.50 -2.77
CA VAL A 14 -23.91 -57.13 -2.27
C VAL A 14 -23.95 -56.21 -3.47
N ALA A 15 -25.09 -55.59 -3.74
CA ALA A 15 -25.23 -54.49 -4.66
C ALA A 15 -24.56 -53.26 -4.06
N LEU A 16 -23.32 -52.98 -4.46
CA LEU A 16 -22.68 -51.70 -4.24
C LEU A 16 -23.41 -50.64 -5.07
N VAL A 17 -24.38 -49.98 -4.48
CA VAL A 17 -24.92 -48.73 -5.06
C VAL A 17 -23.83 -47.69 -4.94
N ALA A 18 -23.09 -47.46 -6.03
CA ALA A 18 -22.18 -46.37 -6.19
C ALA A 18 -23.02 -45.08 -6.35
N CYS A 19 -23.49 -44.51 -5.25
CA CYS A 19 -24.01 -43.15 -5.24
C CYS A 19 -22.81 -42.23 -5.38
N GLY A 20 -22.47 -41.87 -6.62
CA GLY A 20 -21.61 -40.72 -6.86
C GLY A 20 -22.29 -39.45 -6.37
N PRO A 21 -21.50 -38.40 -6.08
CA PRO A 21 -22.06 -37.15 -5.62
C PRO A 21 -23.09 -36.60 -6.62
N SER A 22 -24.20 -36.09 -6.12
CA SER A 22 -25.23 -35.45 -6.94
C SER A 22 -24.70 -34.22 -7.67
N GLU A 23 -25.33 -33.83 -8.77
CA GLU A 23 -24.96 -32.60 -9.50
C GLU A 23 -24.98 -31.36 -8.58
N ALA A 24 -25.88 -31.31 -7.61
CA ALA A 24 -25.95 -30.24 -6.60
C ALA A 24 -24.71 -30.24 -5.69
N GLU A 25 -24.25 -31.42 -5.24
CA GLU A 25 -23.04 -31.55 -4.44
C GLU A 25 -21.77 -31.20 -5.22
N ILE A 26 -21.68 -31.64 -6.50
CA ILE A 26 -20.57 -31.28 -7.36
C ILE A 26 -20.52 -29.77 -7.60
N LYS A 27 -21.65 -29.12 -7.81
CA LYS A 27 -21.76 -27.68 -7.96
C LYS A 27 -21.36 -26.95 -6.69
N ALA A 28 -21.85 -27.36 -5.54
CA ALA A 28 -21.50 -26.78 -4.25
C ALA A 28 -20.00 -26.93 -3.92
N GLN A 29 -19.40 -28.08 -4.22
CA GLN A 29 -17.96 -28.31 -4.04
C GLN A 29 -17.13 -27.41 -4.97
N LYS A 30 -17.55 -27.25 -6.22
CA LYS A 30 -16.87 -26.36 -7.18
C LYS A 30 -16.96 -24.89 -6.77
N GLU A 31 -18.13 -24.43 -6.32
CA GLU A 31 -18.32 -23.08 -5.81
C GLU A 31 -17.46 -22.82 -4.57
N LYS A 32 -17.42 -23.79 -3.62
CA LYS A 32 -16.58 -23.71 -2.44
C LYS A 32 -15.09 -23.68 -2.81
N ALA A 33 -14.62 -24.55 -3.69
CA ALA A 33 -13.22 -24.59 -4.12
C ALA A 33 -12.82 -23.28 -4.82
N THR A 34 -13.72 -22.68 -5.61
CA THR A 34 -13.49 -21.37 -6.23
C THR A 34 -13.40 -20.27 -5.19
N ALA A 35 -14.31 -20.26 -4.21
CA ALA A 35 -14.29 -19.28 -3.10
C ALA A 35 -13.02 -19.42 -2.25
N ASP A 36 -12.62 -20.65 -1.90
CA ASP A 36 -11.40 -20.92 -1.12
C ASP A 36 -10.15 -20.47 -1.90
N SER A 37 -10.11 -20.70 -3.24
CA SER A 37 -9.01 -20.25 -4.09
C SER A 37 -8.93 -18.71 -4.17
N LEU A 38 -10.07 -18.02 -4.31
CA LEU A 38 -10.13 -16.57 -4.32
C LEU A 38 -9.71 -15.98 -2.97
N ALA A 39 -10.13 -16.59 -1.87
CA ALA A 39 -9.72 -16.19 -0.52
C ALA A 39 -8.21 -16.38 -0.30
N ALA A 40 -7.63 -17.49 -0.80
CA ALA A 40 -6.20 -17.73 -0.74
C ALA A 40 -5.40 -16.69 -1.55
N LEU A 41 -5.86 -16.36 -2.77
CA LEU A 41 -5.24 -15.30 -3.58
C LEU A 41 -5.33 -13.91 -2.92
N ALA A 42 -6.46 -13.59 -2.30
CA ALA A 42 -6.63 -12.34 -1.57
C ALA A 42 -5.76 -12.25 -0.30
N ALA A 43 -5.42 -13.40 0.30
CA ALA A 43 -4.54 -13.46 1.47
C ALA A 43 -3.05 -13.43 1.14
N MET A 44 -2.66 -13.53 -0.13
CA MET A 44 -1.25 -13.39 -0.54
C MET A 44 -0.82 -11.94 -0.47
N GLU A 45 0.40 -11.72 0.02
CA GLU A 45 1.02 -10.41 -0.05
C GLU A 45 1.40 -10.07 -1.49
N LYS A 46 1.02 -8.87 -1.91
CA LYS A 46 1.33 -8.32 -3.22
C LYS A 46 2.26 -7.13 -3.06
N ALA A 47 3.32 -7.09 -3.84
CA ALA A 47 4.24 -5.96 -3.91
C ALA A 47 3.86 -5.04 -5.09
N TYR A 48 3.83 -3.75 -4.84
CA TYR A 48 3.56 -2.71 -5.82
C TYR A 48 4.74 -1.76 -5.95
N THR A 49 5.08 -1.42 -7.18
CA THR A 49 5.98 -0.31 -7.48
C THR A 49 5.15 0.95 -7.69
N VAL A 50 5.60 2.07 -7.14
CA VAL A 50 4.89 3.34 -7.25
C VAL A 50 5.03 3.91 -8.66
N ASP A 51 3.91 4.29 -9.27
CA ASP A 51 3.90 5.16 -10.43
C ASP A 51 4.29 6.58 -9.99
N VAL A 52 5.57 6.91 -10.11
CA VAL A 52 6.12 8.20 -9.65
C VAL A 52 5.55 9.39 -10.44
N ALA A 53 5.16 9.20 -11.70
CA ALA A 53 4.57 10.25 -12.51
C ALA A 53 3.13 10.58 -12.07
N GLY A 54 2.36 9.54 -11.70
CA GLY A 54 0.99 9.65 -11.22
C GLY A 54 0.86 9.94 -9.72
N SER A 55 1.96 9.87 -8.95
CA SER A 55 1.97 10.04 -7.51
C SER A 55 2.50 11.41 -7.09
N LYS A 56 1.97 11.94 -5.99
CA LYS A 56 2.39 13.23 -5.41
C LYS A 56 2.45 13.17 -3.89
N VAL A 57 3.43 13.85 -3.32
CA VAL A 57 3.49 14.16 -1.89
C VAL A 57 3.12 15.62 -1.72
N GLY A 58 2.02 15.89 -1.01
CA GLY A 58 1.62 17.25 -0.64
C GLY A 58 2.35 17.70 0.62
N TRP A 59 2.68 18.98 0.70
CA TRP A 59 3.19 19.61 1.92
C TRP A 59 2.42 20.87 2.28
N THR A 60 2.33 21.14 3.55
CA THR A 60 1.82 22.41 4.10
C THR A 60 2.79 22.88 5.18
N GLY A 61 3.27 24.10 5.04
CA GLY A 61 4.10 24.77 6.04
C GLY A 61 3.38 25.98 6.61
N THR A 62 3.34 26.09 7.95
CA THR A 62 2.71 27.22 8.64
C THR A 62 3.77 27.99 9.41
N MET A 63 3.87 29.30 9.16
CA MET A 63 4.76 30.20 9.86
C MET A 63 4.03 30.90 11.00
N LEU A 64 4.38 30.55 12.25
CA LEU A 64 3.87 31.16 13.47
C LEU A 64 2.34 31.33 13.54
N GLY A 65 1.58 30.42 12.91
CA GLY A 65 0.11 30.46 12.88
C GLY A 65 -0.50 31.61 12.06
N VAL A 66 0.31 32.43 11.39
CA VAL A 66 -0.15 33.64 10.69
C VAL A 66 -0.26 33.43 9.19
N LYS A 67 0.65 32.68 8.61
CA LYS A 67 0.72 32.45 7.16
C LYS A 67 1.06 31.00 6.86
N SER A 68 0.32 30.39 5.95
CA SER A 68 0.62 29.04 5.48
C SER A 68 0.85 29.04 3.98
N HIS A 69 1.76 28.19 3.57
CA HIS A 69 2.02 27.85 2.17
C HIS A 69 1.83 26.36 1.97
N ASN A 70 1.43 25.98 0.79
CA ASN A 70 1.27 24.56 0.43
C ASN A 70 1.84 24.28 -0.95
N GLY A 71 2.13 23.01 -1.19
CA GLY A 71 2.66 22.62 -2.47
C GLY A 71 2.82 21.11 -2.60
N THR A 72 3.65 20.72 -3.53
CA THR A 72 3.96 19.32 -3.81
C THR A 72 5.46 19.10 -3.91
N VAL A 73 5.84 17.84 -3.70
CA VAL A 73 7.16 17.31 -4.00
C VAL A 73 6.99 15.95 -4.67
N ASN A 74 7.85 15.62 -5.61
CA ASN A 74 7.74 14.38 -6.39
C ASN A 74 8.43 13.22 -5.67
N LEU A 75 7.99 12.01 -6.00
CA LEU A 75 8.74 10.78 -5.70
C LEU A 75 9.69 10.47 -6.85
N THR A 76 10.85 9.90 -6.55
CA THR A 76 11.76 9.29 -7.53
C THR A 76 11.63 7.78 -7.56
N GLU A 77 11.31 7.19 -6.40
CA GLU A 77 11.14 5.75 -6.24
C GLU A 77 10.12 5.48 -5.16
N GLY A 78 9.49 4.31 -5.23
CA GLY A 78 8.63 3.83 -4.17
C GLY A 78 8.17 2.41 -4.41
N SER A 79 8.00 1.69 -3.32
CA SER A 79 7.36 0.38 -3.31
C SER A 79 6.59 0.17 -2.01
N PHE A 80 5.54 -0.63 -2.07
CA PHE A 80 4.77 -1.00 -0.88
C PHE A 80 4.12 -2.36 -1.06
N GLY A 81 3.88 -3.03 0.05
CA GLY A 81 3.20 -4.31 0.12
C GLY A 81 1.74 -4.15 0.55
N VAL A 82 0.86 -4.98 0.00
CA VAL A 82 -0.55 -5.07 0.40
C VAL A 82 -0.92 -6.53 0.62
N LYS A 83 -1.59 -6.82 1.73
CA LYS A 83 -2.13 -8.14 2.06
C LYS A 83 -3.54 -8.00 2.59
N GLY A 84 -4.50 -8.66 1.94
CA GLY A 84 -5.91 -8.57 2.35
C GLY A 84 -6.48 -7.15 2.34
N GLY A 85 -5.98 -6.27 1.44
CA GLY A 85 -6.37 -4.87 1.36
C GLY A 85 -5.69 -3.95 2.39
N ALA A 86 -4.81 -4.48 3.25
CA ALA A 86 -4.06 -3.71 4.22
C ALA A 86 -2.60 -3.52 3.79
N LEU A 87 -2.03 -2.37 4.10
CA LEU A 87 -0.61 -2.08 3.94
C LEU A 87 0.21 -3.02 4.83
N THR A 88 1.32 -3.54 4.33
CA THR A 88 2.25 -4.39 5.10
C THR A 88 3.60 -3.74 5.34
N GLY A 89 3.99 -2.83 4.46
CA GLY A 89 5.26 -2.12 4.54
C GLY A 89 5.50 -1.30 3.29
N GLY A 90 6.61 -0.59 3.23
CA GLY A 90 6.97 0.19 2.05
C GLY A 90 8.17 1.09 2.26
N LYS A 91 8.71 1.56 1.14
CA LYS A 91 9.80 2.53 1.12
C LYS A 91 9.58 3.51 -0.02
N PHE A 92 9.84 4.78 0.26
CA PHE A 92 9.61 5.88 -0.67
C PHE A 92 10.81 6.81 -0.68
N VAL A 93 11.21 7.26 -1.87
CA VAL A 93 12.28 8.24 -2.07
C VAL A 93 11.68 9.49 -2.69
N ILE A 94 11.94 10.62 -2.08
CA ILE A 94 11.38 11.93 -2.41
C ILE A 94 12.47 12.78 -3.04
N ASP A 95 12.19 13.42 -4.16
CA ASP A 95 13.07 14.39 -4.83
C ASP A 95 12.95 15.77 -4.18
N MET A 96 13.87 16.12 -3.30
CA MET A 96 13.85 17.41 -2.59
C MET A 96 14.10 18.62 -3.51
N LYS A 97 14.62 18.41 -4.73
CA LYS A 97 14.79 19.47 -5.72
C LYS A 97 13.49 19.80 -6.47
N SER A 98 12.48 18.92 -6.37
CA SER A 98 11.19 19.08 -7.02
C SER A 98 10.14 19.86 -6.20
N VAL A 99 10.52 20.40 -5.05
CA VAL A 99 9.59 21.16 -4.18
C VAL A 99 8.98 22.32 -4.96
N ALA A 100 7.66 22.31 -5.06
CA ALA A 100 6.87 23.32 -5.73
C ALA A 100 5.82 23.91 -4.79
N ALA A 101 5.52 25.18 -4.94
CA ALA A 101 4.46 25.86 -4.20
C ALA A 101 3.24 26.06 -5.11
N LEU A 102 2.06 25.71 -4.60
CA LEU A 102 0.80 25.70 -5.36
C LEU A 102 -0.14 26.84 -4.95
N ASP A 103 -0.04 27.34 -3.74
CA ASP A 103 -0.83 28.48 -3.29
C ASP A 103 -0.43 29.77 -4.01
N THR A 104 -1.28 30.78 -3.93
CA THR A 104 -1.11 32.07 -4.59
C THR A 104 -0.84 33.22 -3.63
N ASN A 105 -0.61 32.91 -2.35
CA ASN A 105 -0.47 33.90 -1.27
C ASN A 105 0.96 34.48 -1.21
N TYR A 106 1.43 35.04 -2.32
CA TYR A 106 2.76 35.65 -2.48
C TYR A 106 2.67 37.11 -2.87
N ALA A 107 3.73 37.85 -2.59
CA ALA A 107 3.94 39.14 -3.20
C ALA A 107 4.23 38.99 -4.71
N LYS A 108 4.06 40.07 -5.46
CA LYS A 108 4.42 40.09 -6.88
C LYS A 108 5.89 39.75 -7.08
N ASP A 109 6.24 39.18 -8.23
CA ASP A 109 7.61 38.69 -8.51
C ASP A 109 8.68 39.77 -8.47
N ASP A 110 8.32 41.04 -8.70
CA ASP A 110 9.21 42.22 -8.61
C ASP A 110 9.35 42.78 -7.17
N ALA A 111 8.64 42.21 -6.18
CA ALA A 111 8.71 42.66 -4.83
C ALA A 111 10.04 42.28 -4.15
N LYS A 112 10.48 43.12 -3.21
CA LYS A 112 11.73 42.89 -2.46
C LYS A 112 11.65 41.73 -1.48
N GLN A 113 10.46 41.31 -1.08
CA GLN A 113 10.25 40.23 -0.11
C GLN A 113 8.91 39.51 -0.36
N GLY A 114 8.82 38.26 0.09
CA GLY A 114 7.58 37.52 0.12
C GLY A 114 7.16 36.93 -1.23
N THR A 115 8.07 36.84 -2.19
CA THR A 115 7.78 36.22 -3.50
C THR A 115 7.83 34.70 -3.38
N ARG A 116 7.17 33.99 -4.32
CA ARG A 116 7.24 32.54 -4.44
C ARG A 116 8.68 32.05 -4.62
N ALA A 117 9.45 32.70 -5.49
CA ALA A 117 10.84 32.36 -5.75
C ALA A 117 11.71 32.44 -4.50
N MET A 118 11.49 33.46 -3.66
CA MET A 118 12.22 33.59 -2.38
C MET A 118 11.88 32.47 -1.41
N LEU A 119 10.62 32.07 -1.31
CA LEU A 119 10.25 30.94 -0.46
C LEU A 119 10.93 29.65 -0.96
N LEU A 120 10.82 29.33 -2.23
CA LEU A 120 11.42 28.10 -2.80
C LEU A 120 12.95 28.12 -2.67
N GLY A 121 13.59 29.27 -2.90
CA GLY A 121 15.03 29.45 -2.69
C GLY A 121 15.43 29.23 -1.23
N HIS A 122 14.64 29.76 -0.27
CA HIS A 122 14.89 29.55 1.16
C HIS A 122 14.72 28.07 1.55
N LEU A 123 13.65 27.40 1.09
CA LEU A 123 13.44 25.97 1.36
C LEU A 123 14.59 25.11 0.79
N ALA A 124 15.13 25.47 -0.38
CA ALA A 124 16.24 24.76 -1.00
C ALA A 124 17.60 25.01 -0.33
N SER A 125 17.74 26.15 0.36
CA SER A 125 19.02 26.65 0.89
C SER A 125 19.61 25.77 1.99
N PRO A 126 20.91 25.98 2.33
CA PRO A 126 21.55 25.33 3.48
C PRO A 126 20.89 25.62 4.83
N ASP A 127 20.14 26.73 4.96
CA ASP A 127 19.44 27.08 6.20
C ASP A 127 18.20 26.20 6.44
N PHE A 128 17.66 25.57 5.36
CA PHE A 128 16.47 24.73 5.48
C PHE A 128 16.77 23.27 5.04
N PHE A 129 16.46 22.88 3.81
CA PHE A 129 16.63 21.49 3.36
C PHE A 129 18.01 21.16 2.80
N ALA A 130 18.81 22.16 2.43
CA ALA A 130 20.14 21.98 1.83
C ALA A 130 20.13 21.00 0.65
N VAL A 131 19.23 21.21 -0.32
CA VAL A 131 18.89 20.23 -1.36
C VAL A 131 20.06 19.87 -2.29
N ASP A 132 21.09 20.71 -2.38
CA ASP A 132 22.29 20.41 -3.16
C ASP A 132 23.16 19.34 -2.46
N SER A 133 23.19 19.35 -1.13
CA SER A 133 23.91 18.35 -0.34
C SER A 133 23.05 17.13 -0.02
N PHE A 134 21.74 17.31 0.08
CA PHE A 134 20.74 16.29 0.43
C PHE A 134 19.59 16.30 -0.58
N PRO A 135 19.84 15.81 -1.82
CA PRO A 135 18.85 15.92 -2.89
C PRO A 135 17.62 15.01 -2.71
N THR A 136 17.68 14.07 -1.78
CA THR A 136 16.59 13.14 -1.50
C THR A 136 16.23 13.10 -0.02
N ALA A 137 14.94 12.84 0.26
CA ALA A 137 14.45 12.37 1.53
C ALA A 137 13.88 10.96 1.37
N THR A 138 13.83 10.18 2.45
CA THR A 138 13.30 8.81 2.41
C THR A 138 12.33 8.58 3.55
N PHE A 139 11.28 7.81 3.27
CA PHE A 139 10.41 7.26 4.30
C PHE A 139 10.37 5.74 4.17
N GLU A 140 10.70 5.04 5.26
CA GLU A 140 10.72 3.58 5.32
C GLU A 140 9.78 3.13 6.44
N ILE A 141 8.75 2.37 6.09
CA ILE A 141 7.75 1.86 7.02
C ILE A 141 8.36 0.73 7.84
N ALA A 142 8.30 0.87 9.17
CA ALA A 142 8.79 -0.11 10.13
C ALA A 142 7.66 -1.01 10.66
N ALA A 143 6.46 -0.47 10.85
CA ALA A 143 5.30 -1.20 11.34
C ALA A 143 4.00 -0.59 10.82
N VAL A 144 2.96 -1.43 10.71
CA VAL A 144 1.61 -1.01 10.31
C VAL A 144 0.60 -1.58 11.31
N GLU A 145 -0.29 -0.73 11.80
CA GLU A 145 -1.38 -1.08 12.71
C GLU A 145 -2.69 -0.46 12.19
N GLY A 146 -3.57 -1.29 11.65
CA GLY A 146 -4.81 -0.83 11.05
C GLY A 146 -4.57 0.12 9.88
N ASN A 147 -5.03 1.36 9.99
CA ASN A 147 -4.85 2.41 8.99
C ASN A 147 -3.72 3.41 9.33
N THR A 148 -2.80 2.99 10.20
CA THR A 148 -1.65 3.80 10.62
C THR A 148 -0.35 3.03 10.35
N ALA A 149 0.63 3.71 9.78
CA ALA A 149 1.99 3.21 9.64
C ALA A 149 2.96 4.06 10.47
N THR A 150 3.90 3.42 11.13
CA THR A 150 5.05 4.06 11.74
C THR A 150 6.29 3.75 10.93
N GLY A 151 7.16 4.71 10.76
CA GLY A 151 8.34 4.53 9.94
C GLY A 151 9.39 5.59 10.20
N LYS A 152 10.52 5.40 9.58
CA LYS A 152 11.67 6.30 9.68
C LYS A 152 11.66 7.28 8.52
N LEU A 153 11.46 8.55 8.82
CA LEU A 153 11.63 9.65 7.87
C LEU A 153 13.06 10.20 7.99
N THR A 154 13.78 10.19 6.89
CA THR A 154 15.11 10.77 6.80
C THR A 154 15.08 11.99 5.90
N VAL A 155 15.37 13.16 6.47
CA VAL A 155 15.47 14.44 5.77
C VAL A 155 16.78 15.10 6.16
N ARG A 156 17.51 15.62 5.19
CA ARG A 156 18.79 16.31 5.42
C ARG A 156 19.76 15.48 6.29
N GLY A 157 19.83 14.16 6.01
CA GLY A 157 20.69 13.23 6.74
C GLY A 157 20.30 12.93 8.19
N LYS A 158 19.18 13.47 8.68
CA LYS A 158 18.62 13.18 10.01
C LYS A 158 17.38 12.34 9.91
N SER A 159 17.28 11.33 10.75
CA SER A 159 16.18 10.38 10.77
C SER A 159 15.37 10.51 12.07
N ASN A 160 14.05 10.59 11.93
CA ASN A 160 13.09 10.56 13.01
C ASN A 160 12.05 9.47 12.76
N ASP A 161 11.46 8.96 13.82
CA ASP A 161 10.30 8.09 13.72
C ASP A 161 9.05 8.95 13.58
N GLU A 162 8.29 8.67 12.52
CA GLU A 162 7.12 9.43 12.12
C GLU A 162 5.91 8.50 11.91
N LYS A 163 4.71 9.08 12.01
CA LYS A 163 3.45 8.36 11.78
C LYS A 163 2.77 8.86 10.53
N VAL A 164 2.29 7.92 9.72
CA VAL A 164 1.33 8.16 8.63
C VAL A 164 -0.01 7.60 9.09
N THR A 165 -1.02 8.45 9.16
CA THR A 165 -2.39 8.11 9.56
C THR A 165 -3.35 8.17 8.38
N ASP A 166 -4.60 7.79 8.61
CA ASP A 166 -5.68 7.83 7.60
C ASP A 166 -5.29 7.09 6.31
N ILE A 167 -4.58 5.97 6.46
CA ILE A 167 -4.16 5.18 5.31
C ILE A 167 -5.38 4.54 4.67
N VAL A 168 -5.57 4.81 3.38
CA VAL A 168 -6.59 4.18 2.55
C VAL A 168 -5.92 3.48 1.38
N ILE A 169 -6.22 2.20 1.20
CA ILE A 169 -5.78 1.39 0.07
C ILE A 169 -6.99 0.94 -0.72
N THR A 170 -6.92 1.09 -2.03
CA THR A 170 -7.92 0.58 -2.96
C THR A 170 -7.23 -0.22 -4.06
N GLU A 171 -7.60 -1.48 -4.23
CA GLU A 171 -7.09 -2.34 -5.29
C GLU A 171 -8.17 -2.56 -6.35
N THR A 172 -7.84 -2.31 -7.62
CA THR A 172 -8.73 -2.54 -8.74
C THR A 172 -7.91 -3.03 -9.94
N ASN A 173 -8.26 -4.17 -10.49
CA ASN A 173 -7.63 -4.75 -11.69
C ASN A 173 -6.09 -4.83 -11.60
N GLY A 174 -5.55 -5.18 -10.43
CA GLY A 174 -4.11 -5.32 -10.21
C GLY A 174 -3.37 -3.99 -9.98
N VAL A 175 -4.09 -2.88 -9.92
CA VAL A 175 -3.55 -1.55 -9.57
C VAL A 175 -3.96 -1.23 -8.14
N ALA A 176 -2.99 -0.87 -7.29
CA ALA A 176 -3.25 -0.35 -5.96
C ALA A 176 -3.09 1.17 -5.93
N LYS A 177 -4.05 1.86 -5.30
CA LYS A 177 -3.95 3.27 -4.92
C LYS A 177 -3.85 3.36 -3.42
N ALA A 178 -2.89 4.12 -2.93
CA ALA A 178 -2.68 4.36 -1.51
C ALA A 178 -2.64 5.86 -1.23
N SER A 179 -3.21 6.27 -0.11
CA SER A 179 -3.09 7.62 0.42
C SER A 179 -2.96 7.57 1.94
N GLY A 180 -2.40 8.62 2.52
CA GLY A 180 -2.21 8.76 3.97
C GLY A 180 -1.76 10.18 4.32
N LYS A 181 -1.71 10.51 5.62
CA LYS A 181 -1.29 11.82 6.14
C LYS A 181 -0.14 11.64 7.12
N LEU A 182 0.89 12.44 6.95
CA LEU A 182 2.01 12.59 7.88
C LEU A 182 1.86 13.95 8.56
N SER A 183 1.98 14.02 9.89
CA SER A 183 1.82 15.25 10.69
C SER A 183 2.93 15.37 11.71
#